data_a31f38f52e9f4752de75a254caf46037
#
_entry.id   a31f38f52e9f4752de75a254caf46037
#
_cell.length_a   1.000
_cell.length_b   1.000
_cell.length_c   1.000
_cell.angle_alpha   90.00
_cell.angle_beta   90.00
_cell.angle_gamma   90.00
#
_symmetry.space_group_name_H-M   'P 1'
#
loop_
_entity.id
_entity.type
_entity.pdbx_description
1 polymer ?
#
loop_
_entity_poly.entity_id
_entity_poly.type
_entity_poly.pdbx_seq_one_letter_code
_entity_poly.pdbx_strand_id
1 'polypeptide(L)'
;NTGMNTVLSSITEACGVESVSFSIETVNCDNLGPNTLDIQVLDINGNIGFCSSTLFVEDAIAPNLICTDLDVNLGANGTAILEADDVILVANDECGIDFSTISQSFFTCEDIGPHLIEVSVFDNFGNVTSCQIDINVEDQAPPEIECIDVVVNLPANGFYNLLLEEVLVSASDVCSDNITFNYGPNNFDCNNIGFNNVEVIATDEYGNFSNCNVDLILLDEIAPTAVCSDVTVELDSDGEIVVLSEQYASQSTDNCFNLFVSPSEITLNCSNIG
;
A
#
# COMPACT_ATOMS: atom_id res chain seq x y z
N ASN A 1 -4.24 -43.39 33.46
CA ASN A 1 -4.57 -44.58 34.26
C ASN A 1 -4.43 -45.85 33.43
N THR A 2 -3.24 -46.28 33.10
CA THR A 2 -2.97 -47.64 32.66
C THR A 2 -3.29 -48.55 33.85
N GLY A 3 -4.44 -49.24 33.76
CA GLY A 3 -4.85 -50.12 34.85
C GLY A 3 -3.80 -51.19 35.11
N MET A 4 -3.71 -51.61 36.34
CA MET A 4 -2.80 -52.64 36.85
C MET A 4 -2.65 -53.87 35.92
N ASN A 5 -3.65 -54.15 35.09
CA ASN A 5 -3.71 -55.30 34.16
C ASN A 5 -2.86 -55.15 32.89
N THR A 6 -2.30 -53.98 32.61
CA THR A 6 -1.40 -53.77 31.43
C THR A 6 0.07 -53.92 31.73
N VAL A 7 0.48 -53.80 32.99
CA VAL A 7 1.89 -53.85 33.42
C VAL A 7 2.27 -55.21 34.00
N LEU A 8 1.32 -55.87 34.70
CA LEU A 8 1.54 -57.19 35.30
C LEU A 8 0.81 -58.26 34.48
N SER A 9 1.54 -59.19 33.92
CA SER A 9 0.98 -60.30 33.16
C SER A 9 0.28 -61.33 34.06
N SER A 10 0.81 -61.60 35.28
CA SER A 10 0.20 -62.45 36.30
C SER A 10 0.85 -62.23 37.66
N ILE A 11 0.10 -62.37 38.72
CA ILE A 11 0.60 -62.53 40.10
C ILE A 11 0.10 -63.89 40.58
N THR A 12 1.02 -64.76 40.97
CA THR A 12 0.71 -66.05 41.58
C THR A 12 1.08 -66.03 43.06
N GLU A 13 0.06 -66.02 43.91
CA GLU A 13 0.24 -66.05 45.36
C GLU A 13 -0.86 -66.99 45.97
N ALA A 14 -0.43 -67.94 46.79
CA ALA A 14 -1.33 -68.96 47.35
C ALA A 14 -2.21 -68.41 48.49
N CYS A 15 -1.76 -67.38 49.20
CA CYS A 15 -2.43 -66.84 50.40
C CYS A 15 -3.05 -65.47 50.20
N GLY A 16 -2.92 -64.85 49.00
CA GLY A 16 -3.49 -63.55 48.63
C GLY A 16 -2.49 -62.42 48.68
N VAL A 17 -2.72 -61.40 47.81
CA VAL A 17 -1.96 -60.17 47.68
C VAL A 17 -2.59 -59.08 48.52
N GLU A 18 -1.80 -58.39 49.37
CA GLU A 18 -2.26 -57.25 50.15
C GLU A 18 -2.19 -55.94 49.33
N SER A 19 -1.01 -55.68 48.70
CA SER A 19 -0.83 -54.45 47.90
C SER A 19 0.21 -54.64 46.79
N VAL A 20 0.09 -53.80 45.77
CA VAL A 20 1.08 -53.63 44.71
C VAL A 20 1.42 -52.13 44.64
N SER A 21 2.74 -51.83 44.67
CA SER A 21 3.23 -50.47 44.50
C SER A 21 4.20 -50.37 43.33
N PHE A 22 4.28 -49.21 42.73
CA PHE A 22 5.12 -48.91 41.57
C PHE A 22 6.10 -47.77 41.91
N SER A 23 7.34 -47.82 41.40
CA SER A 23 8.33 -46.76 41.55
C SER A 23 7.96 -45.48 40.81
N ILE A 24 7.09 -45.61 39.78
CA ILE A 24 6.55 -44.49 39.00
C ILE A 24 5.00 -44.61 39.03
N GLU A 25 4.36 -43.63 39.64
CA GLU A 25 2.87 -43.59 39.75
C GLU A 25 2.24 -42.75 38.63
N THR A 26 2.93 -41.71 38.17
CA THR A 26 2.49 -40.82 37.08
C THR A 26 3.64 -40.55 36.16
N VAL A 27 3.36 -40.34 34.90
CA VAL A 27 4.31 -39.97 33.87
C VAL A 27 3.93 -38.66 33.24
N ASN A 28 4.90 -37.85 32.88
CA ASN A 28 4.77 -36.59 32.18
C ASN A 28 5.87 -36.47 31.10
N CYS A 29 6.04 -35.31 30.49
CA CYS A 29 7.06 -35.09 29.44
C CYS A 29 8.52 -35.32 29.92
N ASP A 30 8.80 -35.22 31.23
CA ASP A 30 10.13 -35.51 31.77
C ASP A 30 10.45 -37.01 31.74
N ASN A 31 9.46 -37.85 31.57
CA ASN A 31 9.59 -39.31 31.53
C ASN A 31 9.63 -39.89 30.12
N LEU A 32 9.71 -39.05 29.07
CA LEU A 32 9.71 -39.52 27.69
C LEU A 32 10.88 -40.49 27.41
N GLY A 33 10.60 -41.53 26.64
CA GLY A 33 11.52 -42.63 26.36
C GLY A 33 11.42 -43.82 27.34
N PRO A 34 12.50 -44.63 27.46
CA PRO A 34 12.50 -45.82 28.30
C PRO A 34 12.74 -45.48 29.77
N ASN A 35 11.82 -45.86 30.65
CA ASN A 35 11.91 -45.75 32.10
C ASN A 35 11.95 -47.12 32.77
N THR A 36 12.71 -47.31 33.82
CA THR A 36 12.67 -48.51 34.64
C THR A 36 11.52 -48.38 35.64
N LEU A 37 10.56 -49.30 35.55
CA LEU A 37 9.45 -49.39 36.48
C LEU A 37 9.69 -50.57 37.43
N ASP A 38 10.07 -50.26 38.69
CA ASP A 38 10.18 -51.28 39.75
C ASP A 38 8.82 -51.50 40.40
N ILE A 39 8.46 -52.76 40.56
CA ILE A 39 7.18 -53.20 41.07
C ILE A 39 7.42 -54.04 42.35
N GLN A 40 6.74 -53.66 43.41
CA GLN A 40 6.74 -54.37 44.67
C GLN A 40 5.36 -54.96 44.92
N VAL A 41 5.32 -56.23 45.24
CA VAL A 41 4.10 -56.97 45.63
C VAL A 41 4.23 -57.41 47.08
N LEU A 42 3.25 -57.01 47.90
CA LEU A 42 3.17 -57.41 49.31
C LEU A 42 2.04 -58.41 49.50
N ASP A 43 2.35 -59.56 50.14
CA ASP A 43 1.29 -60.52 50.51
C ASP A 43 0.68 -60.17 51.87
N ILE A 44 -0.45 -60.84 52.19
CA ILE A 44 -1.17 -60.64 53.49
C ILE A 44 -0.38 -61.10 54.72
N ASN A 45 0.74 -61.78 54.54
CA ASN A 45 1.62 -62.27 55.61
C ASN A 45 2.85 -61.39 55.79
N GLY A 46 3.00 -60.30 54.95
CA GLY A 46 4.11 -59.34 55.02
C GLY A 46 5.30 -59.75 54.20
N ASN A 47 5.28 -60.74 53.30
CA ASN A 47 6.36 -61.10 52.41
C ASN A 47 6.32 -60.19 51.17
N ILE A 48 7.53 -59.81 50.68
CA ILE A 48 7.67 -58.87 49.57
C ILE A 48 8.34 -59.58 48.39
N GLY A 49 7.71 -59.43 47.20
CA GLY A 49 8.25 -59.81 45.90
C GLY A 49 8.56 -58.57 45.06
N PHE A 50 9.64 -58.63 44.28
CA PHE A 50 10.03 -57.51 43.36
C PHE A 50 10.15 -58.04 41.94
N CYS A 51 9.81 -57.18 41.00
CA CYS A 51 10.18 -57.30 39.59
C CYS A 51 10.36 -55.90 38.95
N SER A 52 11.10 -55.86 37.86
CA SER A 52 11.31 -54.61 37.10
C SER A 52 10.88 -54.81 35.66
N SER A 53 10.31 -53.77 35.08
CA SER A 53 9.88 -53.74 33.68
C SER A 53 10.37 -52.42 33.03
N THR A 54 10.43 -52.36 31.71
CA THR A 54 10.66 -51.11 30.99
C THR A 54 9.33 -50.51 30.59
N LEU A 55 9.07 -49.28 31.06
CA LEU A 55 7.95 -48.46 30.63
C LEU A 55 8.41 -47.51 29.56
N PHE A 56 7.94 -47.66 28.33
CA PHE A 56 8.13 -46.67 27.26
C PHE A 56 7.04 -45.63 27.34
N VAL A 57 7.45 -44.38 27.42
CA VAL A 57 6.56 -43.21 27.39
C VAL A 57 6.81 -42.47 26.08
N GLU A 58 5.74 -42.30 25.32
CA GLU A 58 5.75 -41.59 24.04
C GLU A 58 4.75 -40.44 24.10
N ASP A 59 5.11 -39.32 23.49
CA ASP A 59 4.13 -38.26 23.19
C ASP A 59 3.45 -38.56 21.86
N ALA A 60 2.13 -38.64 21.86
CA ALA A 60 1.29 -38.87 20.70
C ALA A 60 0.18 -37.82 20.58
N ILE A 61 0.33 -36.71 21.30
CA ILE A 61 -0.62 -35.59 21.31
C ILE A 61 -0.04 -34.50 20.41
N ALA A 62 -0.79 -34.14 19.38
CA ALA A 62 -0.39 -33.05 18.51
C ALA A 62 -0.66 -31.67 19.16
N PRO A 63 0.12 -30.65 18.80
CA PRO A 63 -0.05 -29.30 19.32
C PRO A 63 -1.45 -28.74 19.12
N ASN A 64 -1.90 -27.92 20.07
CA ASN A 64 -3.07 -27.08 19.87
C ASN A 64 -2.68 -25.86 19.05
N LEU A 65 -3.37 -25.60 17.93
CA LEU A 65 -3.09 -24.53 16.98
C LEU A 65 -4.35 -23.72 16.69
N ILE A 66 -4.24 -22.40 16.76
CA ILE A 66 -5.26 -21.44 16.33
C ILE A 66 -4.58 -20.41 15.43
N CYS A 67 -5.09 -20.24 14.21
CA CYS A 67 -4.60 -19.30 13.22
C CYS A 67 -5.62 -18.19 12.95
N THR A 68 -5.15 -17.14 12.26
CA THR A 68 -5.98 -16.02 11.80
C THR A 68 -5.69 -15.70 10.35
N ASP A 69 -6.70 -15.23 9.64
CA ASP A 69 -6.57 -14.65 8.32
C ASP A 69 -5.81 -13.32 8.40
N LEU A 70 -5.14 -12.93 7.30
CA LEU A 70 -4.32 -11.71 7.23
C LEU A 70 -4.29 -11.16 5.81
N ASP A 71 -4.39 -9.83 5.66
CA ASP A 71 -4.09 -9.14 4.41
C ASP A 71 -2.57 -8.86 4.32
N VAL A 72 -1.97 -9.21 3.17
CA VAL A 72 -0.53 -9.07 2.91
C VAL A 72 -0.31 -7.92 1.93
N ASN A 73 0.29 -6.83 2.41
CA ASN A 73 0.59 -5.67 1.59
C ASN A 73 1.97 -5.80 0.96
N LEU A 74 2.04 -5.69 -0.38
CA LEU A 74 3.31 -5.63 -1.08
C LEU A 74 4.02 -4.29 -0.78
N GLY A 75 5.32 -4.37 -0.58
CA GLY A 75 6.16 -3.18 -0.41
C GLY A 75 6.40 -2.45 -1.74
N ALA A 76 7.04 -1.28 -1.69
CA ALA A 76 7.38 -0.47 -2.87
C ALA A 76 8.26 -1.19 -3.92
N ASN A 77 8.85 -2.32 -3.56
CA ASN A 77 9.59 -3.21 -4.48
C ASN A 77 8.72 -4.32 -5.08
N GLY A 78 7.40 -4.31 -4.85
CA GLY A 78 6.46 -5.31 -5.34
C GLY A 78 6.57 -6.67 -4.65
N THR A 79 7.14 -6.75 -3.44
CA THR A 79 7.29 -8.02 -2.73
C THR A 79 6.86 -7.94 -1.27
N ALA A 80 6.45 -9.08 -0.69
CA ALA A 80 6.20 -9.25 0.73
C ALA A 80 6.71 -10.61 1.23
N ILE A 81 7.01 -10.69 2.51
CA ILE A 81 7.35 -11.94 3.22
C ILE A 81 6.33 -12.12 4.34
N LEU A 82 5.79 -13.33 4.45
CA LEU A 82 4.90 -13.76 5.51
C LEU A 82 5.57 -14.91 6.28
N GLU A 83 5.71 -14.78 7.57
CA GLU A 83 6.20 -15.85 8.43
C GLU A 83 5.03 -16.59 9.10
N ALA A 84 5.22 -17.85 9.48
CA ALA A 84 4.17 -18.62 10.12
C ALA A 84 3.68 -17.94 11.42
N ASP A 85 4.59 -17.31 12.14
CA ASP A 85 4.31 -16.64 13.43
C ASP A 85 3.42 -15.39 13.28
N ASP A 86 3.34 -14.79 12.08
CA ASP A 86 2.47 -13.62 11.82
C ASP A 86 0.98 -13.98 11.88
N VAL A 87 0.66 -15.26 11.66
CA VAL A 87 -0.73 -15.76 11.52
C VAL A 87 -1.10 -16.79 12.57
N ILE A 88 -0.18 -17.17 13.46
CA ILE A 88 -0.43 -18.07 14.60
C ILE A 88 -0.87 -17.24 15.80
N LEU A 89 -2.10 -17.43 16.25
CA LEU A 89 -2.60 -16.82 17.49
C LEU A 89 -2.27 -17.64 18.73
N VAL A 90 -2.32 -18.96 18.58
CA VAL A 90 -2.01 -19.91 19.67
C VAL A 90 -1.29 -21.12 19.07
N ALA A 91 -0.13 -21.42 19.63
CA ALA A 91 0.54 -22.69 19.43
C ALA A 91 1.06 -23.18 20.79
N ASN A 92 0.53 -24.28 21.30
CA ASN A 92 1.01 -24.85 22.56
C ASN A 92 0.87 -26.38 22.59
N ASP A 93 1.82 -26.98 23.26
CA ASP A 93 1.86 -28.39 23.58
C ASP A 93 2.52 -28.61 24.95
N GLU A 94 2.06 -29.60 25.73
CA GLU A 94 2.59 -29.89 27.07
C GLU A 94 4.06 -30.35 27.04
N CYS A 95 4.47 -31.05 25.96
CA CYS A 95 5.82 -31.54 25.77
C CYS A 95 6.70 -30.63 24.88
N GLY A 96 6.13 -29.49 24.43
CA GLY A 96 6.80 -28.39 23.76
C GLY A 96 6.64 -28.38 22.24
N ILE A 97 6.78 -27.20 21.69
CA ILE A 97 6.78 -26.95 20.26
C ILE A 97 8.22 -26.95 19.75
N ASP A 98 8.46 -27.55 18.58
CA ASP A 98 9.76 -27.58 17.90
C ASP A 98 9.85 -26.44 16.86
N PHE A 99 8.99 -26.44 15.85
CA PHE A 99 8.96 -25.44 14.80
C PHE A 99 7.60 -25.28 14.14
N SER A 100 7.42 -24.20 13.42
CA SER A 100 6.29 -23.92 12.54
C SER A 100 6.73 -23.82 11.07
N THR A 101 5.80 -24.07 10.14
CA THR A 101 5.99 -23.91 8.69
C THR A 101 4.77 -23.27 8.05
N ILE A 102 5.00 -22.60 6.93
CA ILE A 102 3.96 -22.01 6.09
C ILE A 102 4.16 -22.48 4.65
N SER A 103 3.08 -22.77 3.93
CA SER A 103 3.13 -23.34 2.58
C SER A 103 3.65 -22.35 1.52
N GLN A 104 3.42 -21.05 1.72
CA GLN A 104 3.98 -19.98 0.91
C GLN A 104 4.33 -18.80 1.82
N SER A 105 5.58 -18.36 1.75
CA SER A 105 6.12 -17.27 2.59
C SER A 105 6.55 -16.04 1.81
N PHE A 106 6.62 -16.11 0.47
CA PHE A 106 7.06 -15.03 -0.38
C PHE A 106 6.00 -14.72 -1.44
N PHE A 107 5.69 -13.43 -1.59
CA PHE A 107 4.66 -12.91 -2.49
C PHE A 107 5.24 -11.81 -3.37
N THR A 108 4.71 -11.73 -4.58
CA THR A 108 5.06 -10.75 -5.62
C THR A 108 3.80 -10.15 -6.23
N CYS A 109 3.95 -9.21 -7.18
CA CYS A 109 2.83 -8.65 -7.93
C CYS A 109 2.00 -9.72 -8.69
N GLU A 110 2.60 -10.89 -9.00
CA GLU A 110 1.88 -11.98 -9.66
C GLU A 110 0.90 -12.70 -8.72
N ASP A 111 1.08 -12.49 -7.42
CA ASP A 111 0.27 -13.10 -6.37
C ASP A 111 -0.85 -12.19 -5.86
N ILE A 112 -1.14 -11.03 -6.48
CA ILE A 112 -2.19 -10.12 -6.03
C ILE A 112 -3.55 -10.81 -6.10
N GLY A 113 -4.28 -10.79 -4.96
CA GLY A 113 -5.59 -11.39 -4.77
C GLY A 113 -5.65 -12.41 -3.65
N PRO A 114 -6.74 -13.22 -3.58
CA PRO A 114 -6.96 -14.17 -2.50
C PRO A 114 -6.17 -15.47 -2.68
N HIS A 115 -5.53 -15.93 -1.60
CA HIS A 115 -4.80 -17.20 -1.51
C HIS A 115 -5.21 -18.00 -0.28
N LEU A 116 -5.21 -19.33 -0.40
CA LEU A 116 -5.40 -20.25 0.71
C LEU A 116 -4.02 -20.82 1.11
N ILE A 117 -3.61 -20.55 2.33
CA ILE A 117 -2.29 -20.89 2.87
C ILE A 117 -2.45 -21.92 3.99
N GLU A 118 -1.59 -22.95 3.99
CA GLU A 118 -1.51 -23.93 5.08
C GLU A 118 -0.36 -23.57 6.03
N VAL A 119 -0.66 -23.53 7.31
CA VAL A 119 0.29 -23.34 8.41
C VAL A 119 0.32 -24.61 9.23
N SER A 120 1.51 -25.11 9.56
CA SER A 120 1.70 -26.36 10.33
C SER A 120 2.64 -26.10 11.49
N VAL A 121 2.32 -26.66 12.65
CA VAL A 121 3.11 -26.62 13.87
C VAL A 121 3.46 -28.04 14.29
N PHE A 122 4.74 -28.26 14.56
CA PHE A 122 5.31 -29.53 14.97
C PHE A 122 5.77 -29.46 16.43
N ASP A 123 5.51 -30.51 17.18
CA ASP A 123 6.12 -30.68 18.50
C ASP A 123 7.51 -31.34 18.42
N ASN A 124 8.17 -31.46 19.56
CA ASN A 124 9.50 -32.07 19.69
C ASN A 124 9.55 -33.60 19.35
N PHE A 125 8.37 -34.23 19.15
CA PHE A 125 8.24 -35.67 18.93
C PHE A 125 7.66 -36.02 17.56
N GLY A 126 7.39 -34.97 16.74
CA GLY A 126 6.95 -35.11 15.35
C GLY A 126 5.44 -35.20 15.16
N ASN A 127 4.65 -34.97 16.23
CA ASN A 127 3.21 -34.79 16.03
C ASN A 127 2.97 -33.40 15.42
N VAL A 128 1.95 -33.28 14.57
CA VAL A 128 1.68 -32.07 13.78
C VAL A 128 0.20 -31.69 13.80
N THR A 129 -0.05 -30.41 13.88
CA THR A 129 -1.36 -29.82 13.63
C THR A 129 -1.23 -28.74 12.57
N SER A 130 -2.18 -28.71 11.63
CA SER A 130 -2.24 -27.70 10.57
C SER A 130 -3.55 -26.93 10.61
N CYS A 131 -3.53 -25.66 10.17
CA CYS A 131 -4.68 -24.84 9.88
C CYS A 131 -4.58 -24.29 8.45
N GLN A 132 -5.71 -23.94 7.86
CA GLN A 132 -5.79 -23.18 6.62
C GLN A 132 -6.27 -21.77 6.94
N ILE A 133 -5.65 -20.78 6.31
CA ILE A 133 -5.97 -19.37 6.44
C ILE A 133 -6.22 -18.77 5.06
N ASP A 134 -7.12 -17.82 5.00
CA ASP A 134 -7.34 -16.99 3.83
C ASP A 134 -6.45 -15.74 3.97
N ILE A 135 -5.62 -15.46 2.97
CA ILE A 135 -4.89 -14.21 2.85
C ILE A 135 -5.32 -13.48 1.57
N ASN A 136 -5.27 -12.16 1.61
CA ASN A 136 -5.46 -11.31 0.43
C ASN A 136 -4.18 -10.49 0.22
N VAL A 137 -3.52 -10.71 -0.92
CA VAL A 137 -2.31 -9.95 -1.29
C VAL A 137 -2.74 -8.69 -2.02
N GLU A 138 -2.29 -7.54 -1.54
CA GLU A 138 -2.69 -6.23 -2.05
C GLU A 138 -1.46 -5.40 -2.46
N ASP A 139 -1.61 -4.69 -3.57
CA ASP A 139 -0.73 -3.58 -3.89
C ASP A 139 -1.27 -2.30 -3.24
N GLN A 140 -0.47 -1.67 -2.39
CA GLN A 140 -0.76 -0.38 -1.76
C GLN A 140 0.31 0.67 -2.08
N ALA A 141 1.25 0.35 -2.98
CA ALA A 141 2.28 1.27 -3.41
C ALA A 141 1.71 2.23 -4.47
N PRO A 142 1.81 3.56 -4.31
CA PRO A 142 1.39 4.48 -5.34
C PRO A 142 2.42 4.54 -6.47
N PRO A 143 2.00 4.87 -7.72
CA PRO A 143 2.91 5.05 -8.84
C PRO A 143 3.92 6.16 -8.58
N GLU A 144 5.15 5.98 -9.03
CA GLU A 144 6.16 7.03 -9.10
C GLU A 144 5.87 7.94 -10.30
N ILE A 145 5.85 9.26 -10.09
CA ILE A 145 5.58 10.26 -11.12
C ILE A 145 6.65 11.36 -11.11
N GLU A 146 7.10 11.74 -12.29
CA GLU A 146 8.02 12.86 -12.50
C GLU A 146 7.42 13.87 -13.48
N CYS A 147 7.39 15.14 -13.09
CA CYS A 147 6.86 16.24 -13.89
C CYS A 147 7.92 17.30 -14.11
N ILE A 148 7.68 18.17 -15.12
CA ILE A 148 8.55 19.30 -15.46
C ILE A 148 7.75 20.59 -15.58
N ASP A 149 8.32 21.69 -15.09
CA ASP A 149 7.79 23.04 -15.26
C ASP A 149 7.92 23.51 -16.70
N VAL A 150 6.96 24.32 -17.16
CA VAL A 150 6.91 24.78 -18.53
C VAL A 150 6.69 26.30 -18.64
N VAL A 151 7.30 26.88 -19.66
CA VAL A 151 7.04 28.28 -20.07
C VAL A 151 6.44 28.26 -21.46
N VAL A 152 5.27 28.84 -21.59
CA VAL A 152 4.47 28.80 -22.82
C VAL A 152 4.12 30.21 -23.27
N ASN A 153 4.29 30.49 -24.56
CA ASN A 153 3.81 31.72 -25.18
C ASN A 153 2.36 31.53 -25.66
N LEU A 154 1.47 32.41 -25.25
CA LEU A 154 0.07 32.37 -25.63
C LEU A 154 -0.07 32.55 -27.15
N PRO A 155 -0.77 31.65 -27.87
CA PRO A 155 -0.95 31.76 -29.31
C PRO A 155 -1.79 32.98 -29.73
N ALA A 156 -1.76 33.31 -31.03
CA ALA A 156 -2.50 34.46 -31.59
C ALA A 156 -4.03 34.38 -31.43
N ASN A 157 -4.57 33.23 -31.15
CA ASN A 157 -6.02 33.07 -30.87
C ASN A 157 -6.38 33.37 -29.40
N GLY A 158 -5.39 33.69 -28.54
CA GLY A 158 -5.59 34.01 -27.14
C GLY A 158 -5.94 32.84 -26.24
N PHE A 159 -5.76 31.58 -26.70
CA PHE A 159 -6.08 30.37 -25.94
C PHE A 159 -4.97 29.34 -26.05
N TYR A 160 -4.65 28.69 -24.93
CA TYR A 160 -3.70 27.60 -24.86
C TYR A 160 -4.32 26.40 -24.12
N ASN A 161 -4.19 25.23 -24.70
CA ASN A 161 -4.61 23.98 -24.09
C ASN A 161 -3.38 23.14 -23.80
N LEU A 162 -3.07 22.97 -22.53
CA LEU A 162 -1.94 22.16 -22.04
C LEU A 162 -2.21 20.69 -22.30
N LEU A 163 -1.23 20.02 -22.89
CA LEU A 163 -1.24 18.56 -23.07
C LEU A 163 -0.42 17.90 -21.96
N LEU A 164 -0.88 16.74 -21.51
CA LEU A 164 -0.18 15.97 -20.46
C LEU A 164 1.28 15.70 -20.81
N GLU A 165 1.57 15.37 -22.07
CA GLU A 165 2.90 15.05 -22.58
C GLU A 165 3.90 16.21 -22.51
N GLU A 166 3.43 17.44 -22.29
CA GLU A 166 4.27 18.61 -22.16
C GLU A 166 4.82 18.78 -20.76
N VAL A 167 4.18 18.17 -19.75
CA VAL A 167 4.49 18.32 -18.33
C VAL A 167 4.83 17.01 -17.64
N LEU A 168 4.42 15.87 -18.16
CA LEU A 168 4.75 14.56 -17.64
C LEU A 168 6.05 14.05 -18.25
N VAL A 169 7.06 13.80 -17.42
CA VAL A 169 8.35 13.22 -17.83
C VAL A 169 8.27 11.71 -17.82
N SER A 170 7.80 11.14 -16.70
CA SER A 170 7.66 9.69 -16.52
C SER A 170 6.60 9.37 -15.49
N ALA A 171 6.01 8.19 -15.63
CA ALA A 171 5.22 7.56 -14.58
C ALA A 171 5.42 6.05 -14.68
N SER A 172 5.60 5.39 -13.55
CA SER A 172 5.78 3.94 -13.47
C SER A 172 5.29 3.41 -12.12
N ASP A 173 4.83 2.18 -12.13
CA ASP A 173 4.52 1.42 -10.95
C ASP A 173 5.11 0.01 -11.06
N VAL A 174 5.43 -0.61 -9.91
CA VAL A 174 6.09 -1.93 -9.88
C VAL A 174 5.10 -3.05 -10.15
N CYS A 175 3.85 -2.89 -9.68
CA CYS A 175 2.81 -3.91 -9.78
C CYS A 175 1.71 -3.57 -10.80
N SER A 176 1.73 -2.37 -11.38
CA SER A 176 0.71 -1.91 -12.32
C SER A 176 1.31 -1.37 -13.62
N ASP A 177 0.94 -1.98 -14.74
CA ASP A 177 1.26 -1.48 -16.09
C ASP A 177 0.26 -0.40 -16.56
N ASN A 178 -0.90 -0.30 -15.91
CA ASN A 178 -1.99 0.59 -16.29
C ASN A 178 -2.09 1.78 -15.33
N ILE A 179 -1.48 2.90 -15.71
CA ILE A 179 -1.57 4.15 -14.97
C ILE A 179 -2.51 5.10 -15.69
N THR A 180 -3.48 5.63 -14.98
CA THR A 180 -4.43 6.64 -15.47
C THR A 180 -4.06 8.02 -14.93
N PHE A 181 -4.32 9.08 -15.73
CA PHE A 181 -3.93 10.43 -15.36
C PHE A 181 -5.14 11.37 -15.32
N ASN A 182 -5.14 12.24 -14.31
CA ASN A 182 -6.00 13.40 -14.23
C ASN A 182 -5.10 14.62 -14.00
N TYR A 183 -5.33 15.72 -14.74
CA TYR A 183 -4.52 16.91 -14.60
C TYR A 183 -5.32 18.18 -14.88
N GLY A 184 -4.92 19.27 -14.22
CA GLY A 184 -5.57 20.56 -14.42
C GLY A 184 -5.14 21.65 -13.44
N PRO A 185 -5.49 22.88 -13.77
CA PRO A 185 -6.20 23.34 -15.00
C PRO A 185 -5.38 23.07 -16.25
N ASN A 186 -6.07 22.83 -17.38
CA ASN A 186 -5.41 22.55 -18.66
C ASN A 186 -5.82 23.50 -19.79
N ASN A 187 -6.75 24.43 -19.54
CA ASN A 187 -7.17 25.45 -20.48
C ASN A 187 -6.83 26.82 -19.92
N PHE A 188 -6.11 27.59 -20.70
CA PHE A 188 -5.59 28.91 -20.31
C PHE A 188 -5.96 29.94 -21.36
N ASP A 189 -6.18 31.17 -20.91
CA ASP A 189 -6.44 32.32 -21.73
C ASP A 189 -5.65 33.56 -21.24
N CYS A 190 -5.93 34.73 -21.81
CA CYS A 190 -5.28 35.97 -21.41
C CYS A 190 -5.42 36.35 -19.92
N ASN A 191 -6.43 35.80 -19.22
CA ASN A 191 -6.59 36.04 -17.78
C ASN A 191 -5.61 35.24 -16.95
N ASN A 192 -4.97 34.23 -17.56
CA ASN A 192 -3.99 33.35 -16.91
C ASN A 192 -2.54 33.76 -17.20
N ILE A 193 -2.29 34.93 -17.85
CA ILE A 193 -0.91 35.41 -18.08
C ILE A 193 -0.16 35.52 -16.76
N GLY A 194 1.05 34.94 -16.71
CA GLY A 194 1.89 34.85 -15.54
C GLY A 194 1.99 33.44 -15.01
N PHE A 195 2.08 33.32 -13.70
CA PHE A 195 2.30 32.06 -12.99
C PHE A 195 0.98 31.32 -12.75
N ASN A 196 0.96 30.04 -13.14
CA ASN A 196 -0.16 29.11 -12.90
C ASN A 196 0.40 27.83 -12.32
N ASN A 197 -0.35 27.19 -11.44
CA ASN A 197 -0.04 25.86 -10.90
C ASN A 197 -0.97 24.83 -11.51
N VAL A 198 -0.39 23.74 -12.02
CA VAL A 198 -1.12 22.59 -12.59
C VAL A 198 -0.78 21.36 -11.76
N GLU A 199 -1.80 20.69 -11.23
CA GLU A 199 -1.64 19.41 -10.56
C GLU A 199 -1.81 18.27 -11.55
N VAL A 200 -0.89 17.31 -11.55
CA VAL A 200 -0.99 16.04 -12.28
C VAL A 200 -1.10 14.92 -11.27
N ILE A 201 -2.15 14.10 -11.39
CA ILE A 201 -2.41 12.93 -10.55
C ILE A 201 -2.27 11.69 -11.40
N ALA A 202 -1.43 10.76 -10.96
CA ALA A 202 -1.31 9.41 -11.53
C ALA A 202 -1.99 8.41 -10.59
N THR A 203 -2.83 7.54 -11.13
CA THR A 203 -3.55 6.51 -10.38
C THR A 203 -3.34 5.16 -11.05
N ASP A 204 -2.94 4.15 -10.29
CA ASP A 204 -2.77 2.78 -10.75
C ASP A 204 -4.11 2.03 -10.88
N GLU A 205 -4.07 0.77 -11.29
CA GLU A 205 -5.28 -0.06 -11.43
C GLU A 205 -5.86 -0.56 -10.09
N TYR A 206 -5.11 -0.47 -8.99
CA TYR A 206 -5.53 -0.84 -7.63
C TYR A 206 -6.08 0.35 -6.85
N GLY A 207 -5.98 1.58 -7.41
CA GLY A 207 -6.53 2.81 -6.85
C GLY A 207 -5.55 3.61 -6.00
N ASN A 208 -4.27 3.21 -5.95
CA ASN A 208 -3.24 4.01 -5.30
C ASN A 208 -2.87 5.17 -6.22
N PHE A 209 -2.55 6.31 -5.63
CA PHE A 209 -2.26 7.51 -6.42
C PHE A 209 -1.11 8.32 -5.85
N SER A 210 -0.45 9.04 -6.74
CA SER A 210 0.53 10.08 -6.43
C SER A 210 0.26 11.31 -7.27
N ASN A 211 0.83 12.44 -6.89
CA ASN A 211 0.71 13.69 -7.62
C ASN A 211 2.04 14.43 -7.73
N CYS A 212 2.16 15.27 -8.77
CA CYS A 212 3.16 16.31 -8.89
C CYS A 212 2.50 17.64 -9.24
N ASN A 213 3.13 18.74 -8.84
CA ASN A 213 2.71 20.08 -9.17
C ASN A 213 3.68 20.66 -10.19
N VAL A 214 3.14 21.27 -11.23
CA VAL A 214 3.86 21.90 -12.32
C VAL A 214 3.63 23.40 -12.28
N ASP A 215 4.71 24.17 -12.33
CA ASP A 215 4.68 25.60 -12.51
C ASP A 215 4.63 25.93 -14.01
N LEU A 216 3.46 26.39 -14.47
CA LEU A 216 3.27 26.87 -15.84
C LEU A 216 3.33 28.39 -15.86
N ILE A 217 4.30 28.94 -16.58
CA ILE A 217 4.42 30.38 -16.83
C ILE A 217 3.86 30.66 -18.21
N LEU A 218 2.71 31.37 -18.27
CA LEU A 218 2.10 31.77 -19.51
C LEU A 218 2.52 33.21 -19.86
N LEU A 219 3.08 33.40 -21.04
CA LEU A 219 3.56 34.67 -21.53
C LEU A 219 2.73 35.13 -22.73
N ASP A 220 2.51 36.44 -22.84
CA ASP A 220 2.03 37.07 -24.06
C ASP A 220 3.18 37.90 -24.65
N GLU A 221 3.74 37.42 -25.75
CA GLU A 221 4.82 38.08 -26.48
C GLU A 221 4.37 38.62 -27.84
N ILE A 222 3.05 38.53 -28.13
CA ILE A 222 2.50 39.03 -29.40
C ILE A 222 2.23 40.52 -29.25
N ALA A 223 2.91 41.30 -30.09
CA ALA A 223 2.67 42.73 -30.11
C ALA A 223 1.34 43.09 -30.76
N PRO A 224 0.62 44.09 -30.26
CA PRO A 224 -0.63 44.55 -30.86
C PRO A 224 -0.49 45.01 -32.30
N THR A 225 -1.50 44.78 -33.11
CA THR A 225 -1.61 45.32 -34.45
C THR A 225 -2.29 46.69 -34.38
N ALA A 226 -1.49 47.75 -34.59
CA ALA A 226 -2.01 49.10 -34.61
C ALA A 226 -2.65 49.43 -36.00
N VAL A 227 -3.89 49.82 -36.00
CA VAL A 227 -4.59 50.30 -37.19
C VAL A 227 -5.08 51.73 -36.96
N CYS A 228 -4.54 52.67 -37.74
CA CYS A 228 -4.89 54.08 -37.63
C CYS A 228 -5.89 54.45 -38.71
N SER A 229 -6.83 55.37 -38.38
CA SER A 229 -7.79 55.96 -39.30
C SER A 229 -7.61 57.45 -39.34
N ASP A 230 -7.76 58.02 -40.52
CA ASP A 230 -7.83 59.47 -40.66
C ASP A 230 -9.11 60.02 -40.01
N VAL A 231 -8.94 61.04 -39.17
CA VAL A 231 -10.06 61.70 -38.48
C VAL A 231 -10.09 63.18 -38.85
N THR A 232 -11.27 63.63 -39.25
CA THR A 232 -11.51 65.06 -39.47
C THR A 232 -12.40 65.57 -38.36
N VAL A 233 -11.97 66.58 -37.65
CA VAL A 233 -12.70 67.17 -36.53
C VAL A 233 -12.91 68.68 -36.78
N GLU A 234 -13.96 69.26 -36.25
CA GLU A 234 -14.22 70.68 -36.26
C GLU A 234 -14.01 71.26 -34.87
N LEU A 235 -13.29 72.38 -34.79
CA LEU A 235 -13.14 73.07 -33.52
C LEU A 235 -14.45 73.61 -33.03
N ASP A 236 -14.64 73.62 -31.73
CA ASP A 236 -15.83 74.17 -31.09
C ASP A 236 -15.81 75.72 -31.05
N SER A 237 -16.78 76.33 -30.36
CA SER A 237 -16.94 77.80 -30.27
C SER A 237 -15.79 78.45 -29.49
N ASP A 238 -15.05 77.69 -28.65
CA ASP A 238 -13.90 78.14 -27.87
C ASP A 238 -12.60 77.97 -28.66
N GLY A 239 -12.66 77.37 -29.84
CA GLY A 239 -11.53 77.11 -30.73
C GLY A 239 -10.71 75.92 -30.33
N GLU A 240 -11.29 74.96 -29.62
CA GLU A 240 -10.65 73.73 -29.15
C GLU A 240 -11.48 72.48 -29.44
N ILE A 241 -10.89 71.32 -29.51
CA ILE A 241 -11.54 70.02 -29.55
C ILE A 241 -10.66 68.98 -28.90
N VAL A 242 -11.29 68.07 -28.14
CA VAL A 242 -10.62 66.87 -27.62
C VAL A 242 -10.95 65.71 -28.55
N VAL A 243 -9.90 65.05 -29.04
CA VAL A 243 -9.98 63.86 -29.89
C VAL A 243 -9.58 62.65 -29.05
N LEU A 244 -10.46 61.69 -28.88
CA LEU A 244 -10.21 60.49 -28.14
C LEU A 244 -9.48 59.44 -28.99
N SER A 245 -8.67 58.58 -28.38
CA SER A 245 -7.95 57.51 -29.08
C SER A 245 -8.91 56.55 -29.84
N GLU A 246 -10.09 56.36 -29.35
CA GLU A 246 -11.13 55.56 -29.99
C GLU A 246 -11.54 56.07 -31.38
N GLN A 247 -11.33 57.35 -31.68
CA GLN A 247 -11.67 57.94 -32.97
C GLN A 247 -10.63 57.63 -34.06
N TYR A 248 -9.34 57.43 -33.70
CA TYR A 248 -8.29 57.20 -34.68
C TYR A 248 -7.61 55.83 -34.58
N ALA A 249 -7.85 55.04 -33.51
CA ALA A 249 -7.21 53.74 -33.28
C ALA A 249 -8.17 52.62 -32.91
N SER A 250 -9.50 52.79 -33.15
CA SER A 250 -10.55 51.82 -32.73
C SER A 250 -10.47 50.45 -33.39
N GLN A 251 -9.74 50.30 -34.49
CA GLN A 251 -9.57 49.04 -35.21
C GLN A 251 -8.28 48.29 -34.84
N SER A 252 -7.49 48.83 -33.92
CA SER A 252 -6.33 48.15 -33.42
C SER A 252 -6.75 46.88 -32.64
N THR A 253 -5.98 45.84 -32.77
CA THR A 253 -6.28 44.52 -32.19
C THR A 253 -5.06 43.90 -31.52
N ASP A 254 -5.33 43.12 -30.53
CA ASP A 254 -4.36 42.26 -29.88
C ASP A 254 -4.98 40.90 -29.54
N ASN A 255 -4.16 39.86 -29.35
CA ASN A 255 -4.67 38.55 -28.99
C ASN A 255 -5.23 38.54 -27.54
N CYS A 256 -4.78 39.43 -26.66
CA CYS A 256 -5.21 39.52 -25.27
C CYS A 256 -6.10 40.74 -24.93
N PHE A 257 -6.65 41.45 -25.86
CA PHE A 257 -7.68 42.50 -25.73
C PHE A 257 -7.31 43.72 -24.84
N ASN A 258 -6.22 43.74 -24.12
CA ASN A 258 -5.82 44.81 -23.23
C ASN A 258 -5.01 45.90 -23.98
N LEU A 259 -5.64 46.51 -24.96
CA LEU A 259 -5.01 47.61 -25.71
C LEU A 259 -4.99 48.89 -24.88
N PHE A 260 -3.83 49.45 -24.75
CA PHE A 260 -3.65 50.78 -24.17
C PHE A 260 -3.09 51.71 -25.22
N VAL A 261 -3.91 52.68 -25.66
CA VAL A 261 -3.49 53.70 -26.63
C VAL A 261 -3.04 54.95 -25.89
N SER A 262 -1.81 55.41 -26.18
CA SER A 262 -1.25 56.60 -25.53
C SER A 262 -0.84 57.61 -26.60
N PRO A 263 -1.27 58.88 -26.47
CA PRO A 263 -2.15 59.43 -25.46
C PRO A 263 -3.60 58.96 -25.67
N SER A 264 -4.38 58.82 -24.58
CA SER A 264 -5.79 58.42 -24.63
C SER A 264 -6.68 59.51 -25.28
N GLU A 265 -6.22 60.76 -25.22
CA GLU A 265 -6.86 61.94 -25.81
C GLU A 265 -5.82 62.95 -26.24
N ILE A 266 -6.12 63.73 -27.24
CA ILE A 266 -5.36 64.87 -27.69
C ILE A 266 -6.26 66.08 -27.76
N THR A 267 -5.81 67.21 -27.26
CA THR A 267 -6.51 68.49 -27.43
C THR A 267 -5.89 69.24 -28.59
N LEU A 268 -6.73 69.57 -29.55
CA LEU A 268 -6.35 70.39 -30.73
C LEU A 268 -6.96 71.78 -30.61
N ASN A 269 -6.22 72.79 -31.11
CA ASN A 269 -6.69 74.17 -31.10
C ASN A 269 -6.36 74.89 -32.44
N CYS A 270 -6.65 76.16 -32.56
CA CYS A 270 -6.44 76.91 -33.75
C CYS A 270 -4.99 76.90 -34.32
N SER A 271 -4.00 76.54 -33.51
CA SER A 271 -2.61 76.39 -33.97
C SER A 271 -2.34 75.08 -34.71
N ASN A 272 -3.28 74.11 -34.64
CA ASN A 272 -3.21 72.79 -35.26
C ASN A 272 -4.04 72.72 -36.59
N ILE A 273 -4.54 73.82 -37.07
CA ILE A 273 -5.32 73.88 -38.34
C ILE A 273 -4.38 73.72 -39.54
N GLY A 274 -4.63 72.66 -40.37
CA GLY A 274 -3.87 72.45 -41.61
C GLY A 274 -3.68 70.97 -41.93
#